data_7d5dba771197fac9eab8aef4215bd907
#
_entry.id   7d5dba771197fac9eab8aef4215bd907
#
_cell.length_a   1.000
_cell.length_b   1.000
_cell.length_c   1.000
_cell.angle_alpha   90.00
_cell.angle_beta   90.00
_cell.angle_gamma   90.00
#
_symmetry.space_group_name_H-M   'P 1'
#
loop_
_entity.id
_entity.type
_entity.pdbx_description
1 polymer ?
#
loop_
_entity_poly.entity_id
_entity_poly.type
_entity_poly.pdbx_seq_one_letter_code
_entity_poly.pdbx_strand_id
1 'polypeptide(L)'
;YKITNISKLSIVYSLLVAYVIMVQGGMLWIFPPLTLFLTFGILPMMKDEEKQLEQTYKVIECNSVVGVTCLWVAVFYPHYRDLLYLAFSLSFACHLAINTYNRFVHFVKSGKTQAVFCALAKALVFIALPTWVLTKINGAVFALYVVFIAVSIPFIVSLNKKYDYSKAGNDTLYANKILVGSLTAVFASILMITVQFYDIFR
;
A
#
# COMPACT_ATOMS: atom_id res chain seq x y z
N TYR A 1 -18.06 22.40 -1.14
CA TYR A 1 -17.88 20.95 -1.12
C TYR A 1 -16.40 20.67 -1.41
N LYS A 2 -15.61 20.32 -0.39
CA LYS A 2 -14.28 19.70 -0.59
C LYS A 2 -14.54 18.29 -1.12
N ILE A 3 -14.29 18.07 -2.40
CA ILE A 3 -14.46 16.76 -3.05
C ILE A 3 -13.36 15.78 -2.60
N THR A 4 -12.21 16.28 -2.13
CA THR A 4 -11.09 15.47 -1.69
C THR A 4 -10.42 16.07 -0.46
N ASN A 5 -9.98 15.24 0.48
CA ASN A 5 -9.17 15.66 1.63
C ASN A 5 -7.66 15.71 1.30
N ILE A 6 -7.34 16.02 0.05
CA ILE A 6 -5.96 16.06 -0.42
C ILE A 6 -5.56 17.54 -0.52
N SER A 7 -4.45 17.90 0.08
CA SER A 7 -3.90 19.26 -0.06
C SER A 7 -3.51 19.54 -1.51
N LYS A 8 -3.53 20.80 -1.93
CA LYS A 8 -3.11 21.18 -3.30
C LYS A 8 -1.70 20.69 -3.61
N LEU A 9 -0.78 20.79 -2.67
CA LEU A 9 0.59 20.31 -2.81
C LEU A 9 0.64 18.79 -2.98
N SER A 10 -0.21 18.05 -2.26
CA SER A 10 -0.32 16.59 -2.38
C SER A 10 -0.85 16.16 -3.74
N ILE A 11 -1.75 16.91 -4.35
CA ILE A 11 -2.23 16.63 -5.71
C ILE A 11 -1.08 16.75 -6.70
N VAL A 12 -0.31 17.86 -6.64
CA VAL A 12 0.83 18.08 -7.51
C VAL A 12 1.87 16.97 -7.34
N TYR A 13 2.18 16.61 -6.08
CA TYR A 13 3.13 15.54 -5.79
C TYR A 13 2.64 14.17 -6.30
N SER A 14 1.35 13.84 -6.10
CA SER A 14 0.76 12.59 -6.62
C SER A 14 0.81 12.51 -8.14
N LEU A 15 0.54 13.61 -8.84
CA LEU A 15 0.62 13.68 -10.30
C LEU A 15 2.05 13.49 -10.77
N LEU A 16 3.04 14.07 -10.07
CA LEU A 16 4.45 13.93 -10.40
C LEU A 16 4.91 12.48 -10.21
N VAL A 17 4.55 11.85 -9.09
CA VAL A 17 4.84 10.43 -8.83
C VAL A 17 4.16 9.55 -9.88
N ALA A 18 2.89 9.79 -10.20
CA ALA A 18 2.16 9.04 -11.22
C ALA A 18 2.80 9.19 -12.61
N TYR A 19 3.26 10.39 -12.96
CA TYR A 19 3.97 10.66 -14.21
C TYR A 19 5.28 9.84 -14.29
N VAL A 20 6.10 9.86 -13.22
CA VAL A 20 7.34 9.07 -13.16
C VAL A 20 7.07 7.58 -13.31
N ILE A 21 6.06 7.07 -12.60
CA ILE A 21 5.65 5.67 -12.68
C ILE A 21 5.19 5.31 -14.10
N MET A 22 4.40 6.17 -14.73
CA MET A 22 3.89 5.93 -16.07
C MET A 22 4.99 5.95 -17.15
N VAL A 23 5.92 6.88 -17.04
CA VAL A 23 7.02 7.04 -18.04
C VAL A 23 8.02 5.90 -17.93
N GLN A 24 8.38 5.49 -16.73
CA GLN A 24 9.41 4.45 -16.51
C GLN A 24 8.83 3.03 -16.43
N GLY A 25 7.68 2.87 -15.80
CA GLY A 25 7.05 1.57 -15.57
C GLY A 25 6.05 1.17 -16.65
N GLY A 26 5.42 2.16 -17.29
CA GLY A 26 4.30 1.96 -18.21
C GLY A 26 2.96 1.81 -17.50
N MET A 27 1.91 1.53 -18.28
CA MET A 27 0.53 1.49 -17.80
C MET A 27 0.28 0.45 -16.69
N LEU A 28 1.00 -0.67 -16.72
CA LEU A 28 0.85 -1.71 -15.70
C LEU A 28 1.24 -1.20 -14.30
N TRP A 29 2.33 -0.43 -14.21
CA TRP A 29 2.85 0.05 -12.94
C TRP A 29 2.01 1.16 -12.30
N ILE A 30 1.17 1.85 -13.07
CA ILE A 30 0.29 2.87 -12.52
C ILE A 30 -0.93 2.28 -11.79
N PHE A 31 -1.29 1.03 -12.09
CA PHE A 31 -2.50 0.40 -11.58
C PHE A 31 -2.56 0.34 -10.04
N PRO A 32 -1.56 -0.19 -9.28
CA PRO A 32 -1.63 -0.26 -7.82
C PRO A 32 -1.74 1.11 -7.13
N PRO A 33 -0.92 2.14 -7.46
CA PRO A 33 -1.06 3.45 -6.85
C PRO A 33 -2.38 4.15 -7.25
N LEU A 34 -2.84 3.99 -8.48
CA LEU A 34 -4.13 4.53 -8.93
C LEU A 34 -5.28 3.93 -8.12
N THR A 35 -5.26 2.61 -7.91
CA THR A 35 -6.25 1.91 -7.08
C THR A 35 -6.24 2.43 -5.65
N LEU A 36 -5.06 2.61 -5.05
CA LEU A 36 -4.93 3.19 -3.72
C LEU A 36 -5.51 4.62 -3.68
N PHE A 37 -5.19 5.44 -4.68
CA PHE A 37 -5.70 6.81 -4.80
C PHE A 37 -7.22 6.85 -4.94
N LEU A 38 -7.80 6.06 -5.85
CA LEU A 38 -9.25 6.01 -6.08
C LEU A 38 -10.01 5.53 -4.84
N THR A 39 -9.46 4.57 -4.11
CA THR A 39 -10.13 4.01 -2.93
C THR A 39 -10.05 4.90 -1.69
N PHE A 40 -9.12 5.86 -1.64
CA PHE A 40 -8.96 6.78 -0.49
C PHE A 40 -9.08 8.25 -0.85
N GLY A 41 -8.82 8.64 -2.09
CA GLY A 41 -8.86 10.04 -2.52
C GLY A 41 -10.24 10.52 -2.94
N ILE A 42 -11.05 9.63 -3.52
CA ILE A 42 -12.33 9.99 -4.17
C ILE A 42 -13.54 9.51 -3.38
N LEU A 43 -13.42 8.44 -2.58
CA LEU A 43 -14.57 7.97 -1.79
C LEU A 43 -14.99 9.01 -0.76
N PRO A 44 -16.31 9.30 -0.65
CA PRO A 44 -16.82 10.27 0.30
C PRO A 44 -16.41 9.87 1.72
N MET A 45 -15.77 10.80 2.43
CA MET A 45 -15.37 10.62 3.81
C MET A 45 -16.54 10.89 4.74
N MET A 46 -16.60 10.18 5.87
CA MET A 46 -17.53 10.52 6.94
C MET A 46 -17.13 11.85 7.57
N LYS A 47 -18.08 12.63 8.05
CA LYS A 47 -17.86 14.00 8.58
C LYS A 47 -16.73 14.09 9.63
N ASP A 48 -16.52 13.04 10.40
CA ASP A 48 -15.50 12.99 11.45
C ASP A 48 -14.10 12.68 10.91
N GLU A 49 -14.00 12.13 9.68
CA GLU A 49 -12.71 11.88 9.00
C GLU A 49 -12.09 13.18 8.46
N GLU A 50 -12.93 14.18 8.12
CA GLU A 50 -12.43 15.43 7.50
C GLU A 50 -11.41 16.19 8.36
N LYS A 51 -11.50 16.06 9.68
CA LYS A 51 -10.62 16.80 10.61
C LYS A 51 -9.30 16.08 10.91
N GLN A 52 -9.22 14.77 10.69
CA GLN A 52 -8.09 13.94 11.14
C GLN A 52 -7.21 13.37 10.03
N LEU A 53 -7.67 13.38 8.79
CA LEU A 53 -6.98 12.72 7.67
C LEU A 53 -6.68 13.65 6.49
N GLU A 54 -6.19 14.85 6.76
CA GLU A 54 -5.61 15.63 5.67
C GLU A 54 -4.41 14.85 5.11
N GLN A 55 -4.57 14.28 3.92
CA GLN A 55 -3.48 13.60 3.23
C GLN A 55 -2.47 14.66 2.79
N THR A 56 -1.48 14.88 3.63
CA THR A 56 -0.34 15.71 3.33
C THR A 56 0.55 14.99 2.30
N TYR A 57 1.37 15.74 1.56
CA TYR A 57 2.35 15.17 0.63
C TYR A 57 3.28 14.13 1.32
N LYS A 58 3.57 14.29 2.61
CA LYS A 58 4.34 13.35 3.42
C LYS A 58 3.70 11.95 3.50
N VAL A 59 2.37 11.87 3.59
CA VAL A 59 1.65 10.58 3.60
C VAL A 59 1.75 9.89 2.25
N ILE A 60 1.66 10.64 1.15
CA ILE A 60 1.80 10.10 -0.20
C ILE A 60 3.22 9.62 -0.42
N GLU A 61 4.21 10.39 0.01
CA GLU A 61 5.62 10.03 -0.03
C GLU A 61 5.88 8.70 0.68
N CYS A 62 5.44 8.55 1.93
CA CYS A 62 5.61 7.31 2.69
C CYS A 62 4.91 6.11 2.05
N ASN A 63 3.73 6.30 1.44
CA ASN A 63 3.01 5.23 0.76
C ASN A 63 3.69 4.82 -0.55
N SER A 64 4.44 5.71 -1.19
CA SER A 64 5.04 5.50 -2.52
C SER A 64 6.53 5.15 -2.48
N VAL A 65 7.25 5.44 -1.40
CA VAL A 65 8.72 5.29 -1.31
C VAL A 65 9.19 3.90 -1.73
N VAL A 66 8.62 2.84 -1.14
CA VAL A 66 9.04 1.46 -1.46
C VAL A 66 8.70 1.14 -2.92
N GLY A 67 7.51 1.55 -3.37
CA GLY A 67 7.09 1.35 -4.75
C GLY A 67 8.00 2.06 -5.75
N VAL A 68 8.27 3.34 -5.53
CA VAL A 68 9.17 4.12 -6.39
C VAL A 68 10.58 3.55 -6.40
N THR A 69 11.08 3.08 -5.26
CA THR A 69 12.38 2.39 -5.18
C THR A 69 12.41 1.13 -6.04
N CYS A 70 11.38 0.28 -5.95
CA CYS A 70 11.26 -0.90 -6.80
C CYS A 70 11.26 -0.55 -8.29
N LEU A 71 10.55 0.51 -8.67
CA LEU A 71 10.51 1.00 -10.04
C LEU A 71 11.89 1.47 -10.51
N TRP A 72 12.59 2.25 -9.70
CA TRP A 72 13.94 2.72 -10.02
C TRP A 72 14.91 1.56 -10.22
N VAL A 73 14.88 0.58 -9.31
CA VAL A 73 15.71 -0.63 -9.45
C VAL A 73 15.34 -1.38 -10.73
N ALA A 74 14.06 -1.47 -11.10
CA ALA A 74 13.62 -2.13 -12.32
C ALA A 74 14.12 -1.46 -13.62
N VAL A 75 14.35 -0.15 -13.58
CA VAL A 75 14.95 0.60 -14.71
C VAL A 75 16.41 0.18 -14.91
N PHE A 76 17.18 0.04 -13.84
CA PHE A 76 18.60 -0.35 -13.91
C PHE A 76 18.79 -1.85 -14.11
N TYR A 77 17.84 -2.67 -13.64
CA TYR A 77 17.87 -4.12 -13.71
C TYR A 77 16.62 -4.68 -14.39
N PRO A 78 16.45 -4.49 -15.71
CA PRO A 78 15.23 -4.88 -16.44
C PRO A 78 14.96 -6.38 -16.41
N HIS A 79 16.00 -7.22 -16.19
CA HIS A 79 15.84 -8.66 -16.03
C HIS A 79 14.97 -9.06 -14.82
N TYR A 80 14.94 -8.24 -13.77
CA TYR A 80 14.14 -8.47 -12.57
C TYR A 80 12.82 -7.66 -12.55
N ARG A 81 12.41 -7.11 -13.69
CA ARG A 81 11.28 -6.18 -13.78
C ARG A 81 9.98 -6.75 -13.23
N ASP A 82 9.65 -8.01 -13.57
CA ASP A 82 8.41 -8.65 -13.12
C ASP A 82 8.43 -8.92 -11.61
N LEU A 83 9.57 -9.34 -11.08
CA LEU A 83 9.76 -9.55 -9.65
C LEU A 83 9.66 -8.24 -8.87
N LEU A 84 10.27 -7.19 -9.39
CA LEU A 84 10.22 -5.85 -8.80
C LEU A 84 8.79 -5.26 -8.89
N TYR A 85 8.03 -5.59 -9.94
CA TYR A 85 6.62 -5.24 -10.02
C TYR A 85 5.78 -5.94 -8.94
N LEU A 86 6.06 -7.20 -8.62
CA LEU A 86 5.41 -7.90 -7.52
C LEU A 86 5.68 -7.22 -6.17
N ALA A 87 6.94 -6.86 -5.91
CA ALA A 87 7.32 -6.14 -4.70
C ALA A 87 6.67 -4.74 -4.63
N PHE A 88 6.62 -4.05 -5.76
CA PHE A 88 5.92 -2.78 -5.93
C PHE A 88 4.44 -2.91 -5.58
N SER A 89 3.73 -3.85 -6.20
CA SER A 89 2.29 -4.04 -5.99
C SER A 89 1.98 -4.51 -4.56
N LEU A 90 2.84 -5.35 -3.96
CA LEU A 90 2.71 -5.79 -2.56
C LEU A 90 2.74 -4.61 -1.60
N SER A 91 3.65 -3.65 -1.82
CA SER A 91 3.72 -2.45 -0.99
C SER A 91 2.38 -1.70 -0.99
N PHE A 92 1.79 -1.46 -2.16
CA PHE A 92 0.49 -0.78 -2.26
C PHE A 92 -0.67 -1.62 -1.69
N ALA A 93 -0.64 -2.94 -1.86
CA ALA A 93 -1.64 -3.83 -1.28
C ALA A 93 -1.63 -3.80 0.26
N CYS A 94 -0.44 -3.83 0.88
CA CYS A 94 -0.30 -3.69 2.33
C CYS A 94 -0.78 -2.32 2.82
N HIS A 95 -0.43 -1.23 2.13
CA HIS A 95 -0.93 0.10 2.48
C HIS A 95 -2.46 0.20 2.35
N LEU A 96 -3.04 -0.40 1.30
CA LEU A 96 -4.49 -0.45 1.12
C LEU A 96 -5.17 -1.22 2.26
N ALA A 97 -4.63 -2.38 2.65
CA ALA A 97 -5.16 -3.19 3.73
C ALA A 97 -5.12 -2.44 5.08
N ILE A 98 -3.97 -1.88 5.44
CA ILE A 98 -3.77 -1.17 6.70
C ILE A 98 -4.63 0.08 6.79
N ASN A 99 -4.69 0.88 5.73
CA ASN A 99 -5.52 2.07 5.68
C ASN A 99 -7.01 1.72 5.78
N THR A 100 -7.45 0.65 5.11
CA THR A 100 -8.83 0.15 5.21
C THR A 100 -9.14 -0.32 6.63
N TYR A 101 -8.26 -1.10 7.24
CA TYR A 101 -8.42 -1.56 8.62
C TYR A 101 -8.59 -0.38 9.59
N ASN A 102 -7.68 0.59 9.54
CA ASN A 102 -7.71 1.77 10.39
C ASN A 102 -9.02 2.55 10.20
N ARG A 103 -9.48 2.70 8.97
CA ARG A 103 -10.75 3.36 8.66
C ARG A 103 -11.93 2.65 9.31
N PHE A 104 -12.02 1.33 9.18
CA PHE A 104 -13.12 0.57 9.74
C PHE A 104 -13.12 0.58 11.27
N VAL A 105 -11.97 0.49 11.91
CA VAL A 105 -11.86 0.50 13.37
C VAL A 105 -12.16 1.87 13.96
N HIS A 106 -11.58 2.94 13.40
CA HIS A 106 -11.63 4.26 14.02
C HIS A 106 -12.87 5.06 13.64
N PHE A 107 -13.36 4.93 12.40
CA PHE A 107 -14.45 5.77 11.89
C PHE A 107 -15.77 5.01 11.76
N VAL A 108 -15.76 3.78 11.27
CA VAL A 108 -16.97 2.96 11.16
C VAL A 108 -17.32 2.31 12.50
N LYS A 109 -16.36 2.28 13.46
CA LYS A 109 -16.51 1.64 14.77
C LYS A 109 -16.93 0.17 14.67
N SER A 110 -16.53 -0.50 13.61
CA SER A 110 -16.82 -1.92 13.40
C SER A 110 -15.94 -2.81 14.28
N GLY A 111 -16.39 -4.04 14.51
CA GLY A 111 -15.59 -5.03 15.23
C GLY A 111 -14.25 -5.29 14.54
N LYS A 112 -13.18 -5.52 15.31
CA LYS A 112 -11.82 -5.74 14.79
C LYS A 112 -11.74 -6.84 13.73
N THR A 113 -12.46 -7.95 13.95
CA THR A 113 -12.52 -9.07 13.01
C THR A 113 -13.14 -8.67 11.68
N GLN A 114 -14.24 -7.92 11.71
CA GLN A 114 -14.89 -7.41 10.52
C GLN A 114 -13.99 -6.42 9.77
N ALA A 115 -13.28 -5.56 10.50
CA ALA A 115 -12.32 -4.62 9.92
C ALA A 115 -11.17 -5.35 9.20
N VAL A 116 -10.62 -6.43 9.80
CA VAL A 116 -9.59 -7.27 9.17
C VAL A 116 -10.12 -7.92 7.89
N PHE A 117 -11.31 -8.52 7.95
CA PHE A 117 -11.90 -9.15 6.78
C PHE A 117 -12.12 -8.17 5.62
N CYS A 118 -12.70 -7.00 5.90
CA CYS A 118 -12.91 -5.95 4.90
C CYS A 118 -11.58 -5.43 4.32
N ALA A 119 -10.55 -5.29 5.16
CA ALA A 119 -9.24 -4.84 4.73
C ALA A 119 -8.57 -5.86 3.79
N LEU A 120 -8.59 -7.13 4.15
CA LEU A 120 -8.07 -8.21 3.32
C LEU A 120 -8.85 -8.35 2.01
N ALA A 121 -10.18 -8.41 2.09
CA ALA A 121 -11.02 -8.53 0.89
C ALA A 121 -10.75 -7.39 -0.10
N LYS A 122 -10.61 -6.16 0.40
CA LYS A 122 -10.34 -4.99 -0.43
C LYS A 122 -8.95 -5.06 -1.08
N ALA A 123 -7.91 -5.39 -0.33
CA ALA A 123 -6.56 -5.53 -0.86
C ALA A 123 -6.45 -6.67 -1.89
N LEU A 124 -7.12 -7.80 -1.62
CA LEU A 124 -7.17 -8.95 -2.52
C LEU A 124 -7.87 -8.60 -3.83
N VAL A 125 -9.08 -8.05 -3.77
CA VAL A 125 -9.90 -7.78 -4.97
C VAL A 125 -9.29 -6.68 -5.84
N PHE A 126 -8.79 -5.62 -5.23
CA PHE A 126 -8.38 -4.44 -5.98
C PHE A 126 -6.90 -4.42 -6.39
N ILE A 127 -6.03 -5.14 -5.72
CA ILE A 127 -4.59 -5.16 -6.07
C ILE A 127 -4.07 -6.58 -6.28
N ALA A 128 -4.26 -7.51 -5.32
CA ALA A 128 -3.62 -8.81 -5.38
C ALA A 128 -4.10 -9.66 -6.56
N LEU A 129 -5.41 -9.84 -6.74
CA LEU A 129 -5.97 -10.61 -7.85
C LEU A 129 -5.63 -10.03 -9.22
N PRO A 130 -5.78 -8.71 -9.48
CA PRO A 130 -5.31 -8.13 -10.73
C PRO A 130 -3.81 -8.34 -10.96
N THR A 131 -2.98 -8.17 -9.92
CA THR A 131 -1.55 -8.43 -10.02
C THR A 131 -1.28 -9.88 -10.42
N TRP A 132 -1.94 -10.85 -9.79
CA TRP A 132 -1.80 -12.26 -10.11
C TRP A 132 -2.17 -12.58 -11.56
N VAL A 133 -3.30 -12.08 -12.03
CA VAL A 133 -3.76 -12.27 -13.41
C VAL A 133 -2.79 -11.66 -14.42
N LEU A 134 -2.28 -10.46 -14.14
CA LEU A 134 -1.40 -9.73 -15.04
C LEU A 134 0.02 -10.31 -15.10
N THR A 135 0.55 -10.77 -13.96
CA THR A 135 1.93 -11.30 -13.87
C THR A 135 2.00 -12.80 -14.08
N LYS A 136 0.85 -13.51 -14.04
CA LYS A 136 0.78 -14.98 -14.18
C LYS A 136 1.69 -15.73 -13.23
N ILE A 137 1.94 -15.17 -12.04
CA ILE A 137 2.77 -15.81 -11.02
C ILE A 137 2.17 -17.14 -10.57
N ASN A 138 3.05 -18.02 -10.16
CA ASN A 138 2.68 -19.31 -9.59
C ASN A 138 1.80 -19.15 -8.34
N GLY A 139 0.90 -20.09 -8.10
CA GLY A 139 -0.04 -20.08 -6.98
C GLY A 139 0.66 -20.06 -5.60
N ALA A 140 1.83 -20.70 -5.46
CA ALA A 140 2.59 -20.66 -4.21
C ALA A 140 3.13 -19.25 -3.90
N VAL A 141 3.66 -18.56 -4.90
CA VAL A 141 4.11 -17.17 -4.77
C VAL A 141 2.94 -16.25 -4.48
N PHE A 142 1.80 -16.48 -5.13
CA PHE A 142 0.58 -15.72 -4.84
C PHE A 142 0.09 -15.97 -3.41
N ALA A 143 0.10 -17.21 -2.93
CA ALA A 143 -0.26 -17.52 -1.54
C ALA A 143 0.64 -16.78 -0.54
N LEU A 144 1.96 -16.75 -0.78
CA LEU A 144 2.91 -15.99 0.04
C LEU A 144 2.62 -14.49 0.01
N TYR A 145 2.30 -13.94 -1.16
CA TYR A 145 1.89 -12.56 -1.33
C TYR A 145 0.66 -12.22 -0.46
N VAL A 146 -0.35 -13.09 -0.47
CA VAL A 146 -1.57 -12.94 0.35
C VAL A 146 -1.26 -13.02 1.85
N VAL A 147 -0.37 -13.94 2.24
CA VAL A 147 0.08 -14.08 3.65
C VAL A 147 0.75 -12.79 4.12
N PHE A 148 1.60 -12.15 3.31
CA PHE A 148 2.23 -10.88 3.68
C PHE A 148 1.22 -9.76 3.88
N ILE A 149 0.19 -9.66 3.03
CA ILE A 149 -0.91 -8.71 3.24
C ILE A 149 -1.63 -9.01 4.56
N ALA A 150 -1.94 -10.27 4.82
CA ALA A 150 -2.66 -10.69 6.03
C ALA A 150 -1.86 -10.38 7.31
N VAL A 151 -0.55 -10.67 7.32
CA VAL A 151 0.34 -10.44 8.47
C VAL A 151 0.61 -8.95 8.70
N SER A 152 0.58 -8.12 7.66
CA SER A 152 0.82 -6.67 7.78
C SER A 152 -0.17 -5.99 8.73
N ILE A 153 -1.42 -6.44 8.76
CA ILE A 153 -2.48 -5.85 9.60
C ILE A 153 -2.20 -6.07 11.10
N PRO A 154 -2.11 -7.32 11.62
CA PRO A 154 -1.89 -7.54 13.05
C PRO A 154 -0.53 -7.01 13.51
N PHE A 155 0.48 -7.02 12.64
CA PHE A 155 1.79 -6.47 12.97
C PHE A 155 1.70 -4.98 13.26
N ILE A 156 1.09 -4.20 12.37
CA ILE A 156 0.90 -2.76 12.58
C ILE A 156 -0.03 -2.48 13.77
N VAL A 157 -1.09 -3.26 13.94
CA VAL A 157 -1.99 -3.14 15.09
C VAL A 157 -1.26 -3.37 16.42
N SER A 158 -0.38 -4.36 16.48
CA SER A 158 0.40 -4.65 17.69
C SER A 158 1.37 -3.52 18.05
N LEU A 159 1.97 -2.91 17.05
CA LEU A 159 2.86 -1.75 17.25
C LEU A 159 2.08 -0.49 17.66
N ASN A 160 0.91 -0.31 17.07
CA ASN A 160 0.05 0.83 17.35
C ASN A 160 -0.66 0.77 18.71
N LYS A 161 -0.73 -0.39 19.36
CA LYS A 161 -1.27 -0.49 20.74
C LYS A 161 -0.54 0.39 21.76
N LYS A 162 0.70 0.76 21.48
CA LYS A 162 1.50 1.66 22.32
C LYS A 162 1.21 3.15 22.07
N TYR A 163 0.48 3.48 21.00
CA TYR A 163 0.22 4.85 20.60
C TYR A 163 -1.29 5.15 20.65
N ASP A 164 -1.65 6.11 21.50
CA ASP A 164 -3.02 6.60 21.59
C ASP A 164 -3.32 7.54 20.41
N TYR A 165 -4.00 7.02 19.40
CA TYR A 165 -4.38 7.77 18.20
C TYR A 165 -5.22 9.01 18.49
N SER A 166 -5.94 9.05 19.63
CA SER A 166 -6.77 10.19 19.99
C SER A 166 -5.95 11.42 20.41
N LYS A 167 -4.70 11.20 20.81
CA LYS A 167 -3.73 12.23 21.21
C LYS A 167 -2.61 12.42 20.20
N ALA A 168 -2.61 11.64 19.13
CA ALA A 168 -1.55 11.63 18.15
C ALA A 168 -1.62 12.88 17.25
N GLY A 169 -0.63 13.73 17.36
CA GLY A 169 -0.38 14.80 16.39
C GLY A 169 0.06 14.22 15.02
N ASN A 170 0.19 15.10 14.03
CA ASN A 170 0.63 14.74 12.67
C ASN A 170 1.93 13.90 12.62
N ASP A 171 2.83 14.09 13.58
CA ASP A 171 4.12 13.38 13.66
C ASP A 171 3.95 11.89 13.97
N THR A 172 2.95 11.52 14.76
CA THR A 172 2.67 10.11 15.10
C THR A 172 2.05 9.38 13.91
N LEU A 173 1.19 10.04 13.17
CA LEU A 173 0.63 9.49 11.93
C LEU A 173 1.74 9.24 10.90
N TYR A 174 2.69 10.17 10.81
CA TYR A 174 3.85 10.06 9.93
C TYR A 174 4.76 8.89 10.33
N ALA A 175 5.10 8.76 11.62
CA ALA A 175 5.91 7.65 12.13
C ALA A 175 5.28 6.27 11.80
N ASN A 176 3.95 6.15 11.95
CA ASN A 176 3.24 4.92 11.58
C ASN A 176 3.31 4.62 10.08
N LYS A 177 3.27 5.63 9.23
CA LYS A 177 3.40 5.45 7.78
C LYS A 177 4.81 5.01 7.38
N ILE A 178 5.86 5.56 8.00
CA ILE A 178 7.25 5.11 7.82
C ILE A 178 7.37 3.64 8.22
N LEU A 179 6.79 3.26 9.35
CA LEU A 179 6.85 1.90 9.86
C LEU A 179 6.14 0.91 8.91
N VAL A 180 4.99 1.29 8.34
CA VAL A 180 4.33 0.50 7.29
C VAL A 180 5.22 0.38 6.06
N GLY A 181 5.83 1.47 5.62
CA GLY A 181 6.78 1.47 4.51
C GLY A 181 7.97 0.53 4.76
N SER A 182 8.56 0.58 5.95
CA SER A 182 9.67 -0.31 6.32
C SER A 182 9.26 -1.78 6.34
N LEU A 183 8.08 -2.10 6.89
CA LEU A 183 7.53 -3.45 6.89
C LEU A 183 7.31 -3.97 5.47
N THR A 184 6.72 -3.15 4.61
CA THR A 184 6.48 -3.53 3.21
C THR A 184 7.77 -3.72 2.44
N ALA A 185 8.84 -2.97 2.74
CA ALA A 185 10.16 -3.18 2.17
C ALA A 185 10.75 -4.53 2.57
N VAL A 186 10.63 -4.92 3.85
CA VAL A 186 11.08 -6.24 4.33
C VAL A 186 10.30 -7.36 3.63
N PHE A 187 8.98 -7.26 3.56
CA PHE A 187 8.15 -8.27 2.88
C PHE A 187 8.45 -8.37 1.39
N ALA A 188 8.65 -7.23 0.72
CA ALA A 188 9.07 -7.19 -0.67
C ALA A 188 10.42 -7.90 -0.87
N SER A 189 11.39 -7.65 0.01
CA SER A 189 12.71 -8.29 -0.05
C SER A 189 12.62 -9.81 0.16
N ILE A 190 11.84 -10.27 1.13
CA ILE A 190 11.62 -11.70 1.38
C ILE A 190 10.93 -12.35 0.18
N LEU A 191 9.91 -11.69 -0.39
CA LEU A 191 9.21 -12.19 -1.58
C LEU A 191 10.19 -12.36 -2.75
N MET A 192 11.04 -11.36 -2.99
CA MET A 192 12.06 -11.39 -4.05
C MET A 192 13.03 -12.57 -3.86
N ILE A 193 13.55 -12.73 -2.66
CA ILE A 193 14.47 -13.83 -2.33
C ILE A 193 13.78 -15.19 -2.56
N THR A 194 12.53 -15.34 -2.07
CA THR A 194 11.80 -16.60 -2.20
C THR A 194 11.54 -16.97 -3.66
N VAL A 195 11.16 -16.00 -4.50
CA VAL A 195 10.94 -16.24 -5.93
C VAL A 195 12.23 -16.64 -6.63
N GLN A 196 13.36 -15.99 -6.34
CA GLN A 196 14.66 -16.35 -6.90
C GLN A 196 15.07 -17.78 -6.52
N PHE A 197 14.88 -18.17 -5.25
CA PHE A 197 15.15 -19.55 -4.84
C PHE A 197 14.25 -20.56 -5.57
N TYR A 198 12.99 -20.23 -5.76
CA TYR A 198 12.05 -21.11 -6.45
C TYR A 198 12.42 -21.32 -7.93
N ASP A 199 12.88 -20.27 -8.61
CA ASP A 199 13.28 -20.33 -10.01
C ASP A 199 14.62 -21.08 -10.20
N ILE A 200 15.51 -21.10 -9.18
CA ILE A 200 16.77 -21.85 -9.21
C ILE A 200 16.53 -23.38 -9.10
N PHE A 201 15.45 -23.80 -8.44
CA PHE A 201 15.10 -25.21 -8.25
C PHE A 201 14.10 -25.75 -9.29
N ARG A 202 13.73 -24.96 -10.28
CA ARG A 202 12.82 -25.31 -11.36
C ARG A 202 13.56 -25.43 -12.69
#